data_6ca82829c55c2c487c6616b880b128d4
#
_entry.id   6ca82829c55c2c487c6616b880b128d4
#
_cell.length_a   1.000
_cell.length_b   1.000
_cell.length_c   1.000
_cell.angle_alpha   90.00
_cell.angle_beta   90.00
_cell.angle_gamma   90.00
#
_symmetry.space_group_name_H-M   'P 1'
#
loop_
_entity.id
_entity.type
_entity.pdbx_description
1 polymer ?
#
loop_
_entity_poly.entity_id
_entity_poly.type
_entity_poly.pdbx_seq_one_letter_code
_entity_poly.pdbx_strand_id
1 'polypeptide(L)'
;MEEVSVTADDFSANGYEVYFALGTFIEAGSREQTNVEQMRSLYLDIDYGPHHGGLVQYETLEEALGALKTFCKDIGLPKPYIVSTGGGIHTYWPLDKPLDKEEWYPLAYQLKNLCIEHHLYIDTKVTADCARILRVPGTYNQKTDEKREVKLFYAGTAPGSVEFFKEKLGEPIDRKSTRLNSSHT
;
A
#
# COMPACT_ATOMS: atom_id res chain seq x y z
N MET A 1 -14.79 -17.71 -0.95
CA MET A 1 -14.21 -16.70 -1.90
C MET A 1 -15.18 -16.34 -3.02
N GLU A 2 -15.93 -17.29 -3.52
CA GLU A 2 -16.93 -17.10 -4.61
C GLU A 2 -18.03 -16.07 -4.23
N GLU A 3 -18.56 -16.16 -3.04
CA GLU A 3 -19.61 -15.25 -2.53
C GLU A 3 -19.14 -13.78 -2.43
N VAL A 4 -17.89 -13.52 -2.03
CA VAL A 4 -17.32 -12.17 -1.97
C VAL A 4 -17.14 -11.58 -3.37
N SER A 5 -16.74 -12.39 -4.34
CA SER A 5 -16.57 -11.95 -5.73
C SER A 5 -17.91 -11.55 -6.34
N VAL A 6 -18.94 -12.36 -6.20
CA VAL A 6 -20.30 -12.08 -6.70
C VAL A 6 -20.84 -10.75 -6.10
N THR A 7 -20.65 -10.53 -4.79
CA THR A 7 -21.12 -9.31 -4.13
C THR A 7 -20.37 -8.07 -4.65
N ALA A 8 -19.05 -8.16 -4.86
CA ALA A 8 -18.25 -7.06 -5.39
C ALA A 8 -18.67 -6.68 -6.81
N ASP A 9 -18.92 -7.69 -7.65
CA ASP A 9 -19.37 -7.50 -9.04
C ASP A 9 -20.75 -6.84 -9.08
N ASP A 10 -21.69 -7.28 -8.24
CA ASP A 10 -23.03 -6.71 -8.15
C ASP A 10 -23.00 -5.24 -7.73
N PHE A 11 -22.26 -4.87 -6.70
CA PHE A 11 -22.12 -3.48 -6.30
C PHE A 11 -21.45 -2.64 -7.38
N SER A 12 -20.41 -3.14 -8.00
CA SER A 12 -19.68 -2.43 -9.06
C SER A 12 -20.55 -2.24 -10.30
N ALA A 13 -21.36 -3.23 -10.68
CA ALA A 13 -22.31 -3.13 -11.79
C ALA A 13 -23.39 -2.07 -11.55
N ASN A 14 -23.81 -1.87 -10.29
CA ASN A 14 -24.77 -0.86 -9.87
C ASN A 14 -24.17 0.54 -9.63
N GLY A 15 -22.92 0.76 -10.01
CA GLY A 15 -22.30 2.08 -9.95
C GLY A 15 -21.63 2.42 -8.62
N TYR A 16 -21.45 1.45 -7.73
CA TYR A 16 -20.75 1.67 -6.46
C TYR A 16 -19.24 1.41 -6.60
N GLU A 17 -18.44 2.24 -5.95
CA GLU A 17 -17.02 1.94 -5.75
C GLU A 17 -16.86 0.87 -4.66
N VAL A 18 -16.11 -0.17 -4.95
CA VAL A 18 -15.92 -1.31 -4.05
C VAL A 18 -14.51 -1.34 -3.50
N TYR A 19 -14.41 -1.46 -2.18
CA TYR A 19 -13.15 -1.45 -1.44
C TYR A 19 -13.08 -2.66 -0.51
N PHE A 20 -11.86 -3.09 -0.21
CA PHE A 20 -11.60 -4.05 0.85
C PHE A 20 -10.64 -3.46 1.87
N ALA A 21 -10.77 -3.91 3.11
CA ALA A 21 -9.84 -3.57 4.18
C ALA A 21 -8.60 -4.46 4.11
N LEU A 22 -7.44 -3.90 4.43
CA LEU A 22 -6.17 -4.62 4.43
C LEU A 22 -5.91 -5.36 5.75
N GLY A 23 -6.63 -5.00 6.80
CA GLY A 23 -6.54 -5.61 8.11
C GLY A 23 -7.84 -6.29 8.54
N THR A 24 -7.75 -7.13 9.57
CA THR A 24 -8.91 -7.63 10.32
C THR A 24 -9.28 -6.66 11.43
N PHE A 25 -10.51 -6.73 11.90
CA PHE A 25 -11.04 -5.85 12.94
C PHE A 25 -11.51 -6.65 14.14
N ILE A 26 -11.34 -6.08 15.34
CA ILE A 26 -11.77 -6.69 16.61
C ILE A 26 -13.30 -6.77 16.65
N GLU A 27 -13.97 -5.67 16.23
CA GLU A 27 -15.41 -5.56 16.25
C GLU A 27 -15.95 -5.09 14.90
N ALA A 28 -17.16 -5.51 14.56
CA ALA A 28 -17.86 -5.05 13.37
C ALA A 28 -18.33 -3.59 13.51
N GLY A 29 -18.44 -2.87 12.38
CA GLY A 29 -19.05 -1.54 12.31
C GLY A 29 -18.10 -0.35 12.46
N SER A 30 -16.83 -0.55 12.84
CA SER A 30 -15.84 0.51 12.89
C SER A 30 -14.58 0.16 12.11
N ARG A 31 -14.07 1.12 11.32
CA ARG A 31 -12.80 1.04 10.60
C ARG A 31 -11.72 1.95 11.19
N GLU A 32 -11.86 2.32 12.46
CA GLU A 32 -10.84 3.11 13.13
C GLU A 32 -9.57 2.29 13.35
N GLN A 33 -8.41 2.95 13.35
CA GLN A 33 -7.12 2.29 13.57
C GLN A 33 -7.06 1.52 14.90
N THR A 34 -7.76 2.02 15.93
CA THR A 34 -7.87 1.36 17.24
C THR A 34 -8.57 0.02 17.17
N ASN A 35 -9.46 -0.16 16.19
CA ASN A 35 -10.24 -1.39 15.99
C ASN A 35 -9.54 -2.39 15.06
N VAL A 36 -8.44 -2.04 14.43
CA VAL A 36 -7.67 -2.98 13.61
C VAL A 36 -6.92 -3.94 14.52
N GLU A 37 -7.08 -5.24 14.27
CA GLU A 37 -6.45 -6.31 15.01
C GLU A 37 -5.13 -6.72 14.34
N GLN A 38 -5.19 -7.22 13.11
CA GLN A 38 -4.04 -7.79 12.41
C GLN A 38 -3.94 -7.31 10.96
N MET A 39 -2.71 -7.30 10.48
CA MET A 39 -2.35 -6.98 9.09
C MET A 39 -1.60 -8.16 8.46
N ARG A 40 -1.86 -8.41 7.17
CA ARG A 40 -1.22 -9.52 6.45
C ARG A 40 -0.49 -9.09 5.17
N SER A 41 -0.26 -7.81 5.00
CA SER A 41 0.48 -7.29 3.84
C SER A 41 1.15 -5.97 4.17
N LEU A 42 2.33 -5.74 3.61
CA LEU A 42 2.84 -4.40 3.38
C LEU A 42 2.28 -3.90 2.06
N TYR A 43 2.09 -2.59 1.92
CA TYR A 43 1.49 -2.01 0.72
C TYR A 43 1.97 -0.58 0.45
N LEU A 44 1.86 -0.15 -0.80
CA LEU A 44 2.02 1.24 -1.22
C LEU A 44 0.86 1.65 -2.11
N ASP A 45 0.57 2.95 -2.11
CA ASP A 45 -0.32 3.62 -3.03
C ASP A 45 0.49 4.66 -3.82
N ILE A 46 0.55 4.48 -5.14
CA ILE A 46 1.37 5.28 -6.05
C ILE A 46 0.46 5.86 -7.14
N ASP A 47 0.29 7.17 -7.14
CA ASP A 47 -0.52 7.87 -8.13
C ASP A 47 0.28 8.22 -9.39
N TYR A 48 -0.41 8.29 -10.52
CA TYR A 48 0.09 8.82 -11.78
C TYR A 48 -1.01 9.57 -12.56
N GLY A 49 -0.58 10.38 -13.54
CA GLY A 49 -1.48 11.14 -14.40
C GLY A 49 -1.73 12.57 -13.89
N PRO A 50 -2.79 13.24 -14.35
CA PRO A 50 -3.06 14.63 -14.03
C PRO A 50 -3.13 14.88 -12.52
N HIS A 51 -2.40 15.88 -12.05
CA HIS A 51 -2.25 16.18 -10.64
C HIS A 51 -3.56 16.65 -10.01
N HIS A 52 -3.95 16.01 -8.92
CA HIS A 52 -4.97 16.49 -8.02
C HIS A 52 -4.30 17.00 -6.74
N GLY A 53 -4.36 18.30 -6.50
CA GLY A 53 -3.92 18.89 -5.23
C GLY A 53 -2.43 19.18 -5.05
N GLY A 54 -1.65 19.25 -6.14
CA GLY A 54 -0.24 19.70 -6.08
C GLY A 54 0.77 18.70 -5.49
N LEU A 55 0.37 17.44 -5.33
CA LEU A 55 1.30 16.37 -4.95
C LEU A 55 2.18 15.99 -6.15
N VAL A 56 3.46 15.74 -5.90
CA VAL A 56 4.36 15.22 -6.91
C VAL A 56 3.99 13.76 -7.16
N GLN A 57 3.75 13.42 -8.42
CA GLN A 57 3.41 12.07 -8.86
C GLN A 57 4.02 11.81 -10.25
N TYR A 58 3.88 10.58 -10.72
CA TYR A 58 4.35 10.19 -12.03
C TYR A 58 3.37 10.67 -13.12
N GLU A 59 3.87 11.00 -14.32
CA GLU A 59 3.01 11.39 -15.43
C GLU A 59 2.30 10.18 -16.04
N THR A 60 2.98 9.03 -16.07
CA THR A 60 2.48 7.80 -16.69
C THR A 60 2.60 6.58 -15.79
N LEU A 61 1.82 5.54 -16.15
CA LEU A 61 1.92 4.23 -15.52
C LEU A 61 3.32 3.63 -15.68
N GLU A 62 3.95 3.80 -16.83
CA GLU A 62 5.28 3.29 -17.14
C GLU A 62 6.34 3.90 -16.23
N GLU A 63 6.25 5.19 -15.96
CA GLU A 63 7.15 5.88 -15.04
C GLU A 63 6.98 5.37 -13.61
N ALA A 64 5.74 5.24 -13.14
CA ALA A 64 5.44 4.70 -11.81
C ALA A 64 5.97 3.27 -11.64
N LEU A 65 5.76 2.41 -12.64
CA LEU A 65 6.26 1.04 -12.65
C LEU A 65 7.79 0.97 -12.72
N GLY A 66 8.40 1.84 -13.50
CA GLY A 66 9.86 1.95 -13.61
C GLY A 66 10.51 2.35 -12.29
N ALA A 67 9.96 3.36 -11.63
CA ALA A 67 10.41 3.81 -10.32
C ALA A 67 10.24 2.72 -9.24
N LEU A 68 9.08 2.06 -9.20
CA LEU A 68 8.82 0.94 -8.29
C LEU A 68 9.81 -0.21 -8.51
N LYS A 69 10.09 -0.57 -9.76
CA LYS A 69 11.05 -1.62 -10.11
C LYS A 69 12.45 -1.29 -9.63
N THR A 70 12.89 -0.05 -9.83
CA THR A 70 14.19 0.44 -9.35
C THR A 70 14.26 0.37 -7.83
N PHE A 71 13.26 0.89 -7.15
CA PHE A 71 13.14 0.84 -5.69
C PHE A 71 13.22 -0.59 -5.15
N CYS A 72 12.43 -1.53 -5.69
CA CYS A 72 12.48 -2.93 -5.26
C CYS A 72 13.86 -3.54 -5.44
N LYS A 73 14.55 -3.23 -6.56
CA LYS A 73 15.90 -3.71 -6.83
C LYS A 73 16.91 -3.16 -5.82
N ASP A 74 16.84 -1.87 -5.53
CA ASP A 74 17.80 -1.18 -4.65
C ASP A 74 17.68 -1.65 -3.20
N ILE A 75 16.45 -1.90 -2.74
CA ILE A 75 16.18 -2.41 -1.38
C ILE A 75 16.33 -3.94 -1.28
N GLY A 76 16.28 -4.65 -2.41
CA GLY A 76 16.26 -6.11 -2.44
C GLY A 76 14.88 -6.69 -2.11
N LEU A 77 13.80 -5.94 -2.33
CA LEU A 77 12.43 -6.43 -2.17
C LEU A 77 12.02 -7.29 -3.38
N PRO A 78 11.21 -8.34 -3.14
CA PRO A 78 10.66 -9.14 -4.21
C PRO A 78 9.63 -8.32 -4.99
N LYS A 79 9.28 -8.80 -6.17
CA LYS A 79 8.25 -8.19 -7.00
C LYS A 79 6.89 -8.24 -6.29
N PRO A 80 6.22 -7.09 -6.06
CA PRO A 80 4.90 -7.07 -5.43
C PRO A 80 3.79 -7.53 -6.36
N TYR A 81 2.63 -7.83 -5.79
CA TYR A 81 1.38 -7.77 -6.54
C TYR A 81 1.08 -6.32 -6.89
N ILE A 82 0.64 -6.06 -8.11
CA ILE A 82 0.33 -4.71 -8.61
C ILE A 82 -1.10 -4.69 -9.13
N VAL A 83 -1.91 -3.82 -8.57
CA VAL A 83 -3.28 -3.55 -8.99
C VAL A 83 -3.33 -2.16 -9.63
N SER A 84 -3.74 -2.08 -10.89
CA SER A 84 -4.00 -0.82 -11.58
C SER A 84 -5.40 -0.32 -11.23
N THR A 85 -5.52 0.95 -10.84
CA THR A 85 -6.79 1.60 -10.46
C THR A 85 -7.28 2.61 -11.50
N GLY A 86 -6.56 2.72 -12.63
CA GLY A 86 -6.85 3.68 -13.68
C GLY A 86 -6.34 5.12 -13.44
N GLY A 87 -5.80 5.39 -12.27
CA GLY A 87 -5.15 6.68 -11.93
C GLY A 87 -4.00 6.49 -10.96
N GLY A 88 -3.69 5.26 -10.62
CA GLY A 88 -2.62 4.86 -9.74
C GLY A 88 -2.41 3.37 -9.75
N ILE A 89 -1.47 2.91 -8.96
CA ILE A 89 -1.22 1.49 -8.68
C ILE A 89 -1.19 1.27 -7.17
N HIS A 90 -1.85 0.20 -6.74
CA HIS A 90 -1.68 -0.34 -5.41
C HIS A 90 -0.70 -1.51 -5.48
N THR A 91 0.27 -1.55 -4.60
CA THR A 91 1.24 -2.64 -4.54
C THR A 91 1.13 -3.38 -3.22
N TYR A 92 1.32 -4.70 -3.24
CA TYR A 92 1.20 -5.54 -2.06
C TYR A 92 2.35 -6.52 -1.96
N TRP A 93 2.94 -6.62 -0.78
CA TRP A 93 3.84 -7.69 -0.37
C TRP A 93 3.17 -8.49 0.74
N PRO A 94 2.52 -9.62 0.41
CA PRO A 94 1.88 -10.46 1.41
C PRO A 94 2.89 -11.02 2.41
N LEU A 95 2.50 -11.09 3.68
CA LEU A 95 3.22 -11.75 4.75
C LEU A 95 2.77 -13.21 4.84
N ASP A 96 3.68 -14.11 5.19
CA ASP A 96 3.40 -15.54 5.37
C ASP A 96 2.45 -15.81 6.54
N LYS A 97 2.43 -14.91 7.53
CA LYS A 97 1.50 -14.92 8.66
C LYS A 97 0.95 -13.51 8.94
N PRO A 98 -0.24 -13.41 9.55
CA PRO A 98 -0.73 -12.12 10.03
C PRO A 98 0.15 -11.60 11.16
N LEU A 99 0.27 -10.29 11.26
CA LEU A 99 0.94 -9.56 12.34
C LEU A 99 -0.07 -8.72 13.10
N ASP A 100 0.06 -8.64 14.39
CA ASP A 100 -0.62 -7.64 15.18
C ASP A 100 -0.18 -6.25 14.68
N LYS A 101 -1.06 -5.27 14.74
CA LYS A 101 -0.77 -3.93 14.18
C LYS A 101 0.48 -3.29 14.79
N GLU A 102 0.78 -3.58 16.06
CA GLU A 102 1.95 -3.08 16.78
C GLU A 102 3.27 -3.65 16.20
N GLU A 103 3.25 -4.89 15.71
CA GLU A 103 4.39 -5.51 15.02
C GLU A 103 4.47 -5.09 13.55
N TRP A 104 3.33 -4.80 12.92
CA TRP A 104 3.25 -4.37 11.53
C TRP A 104 3.72 -2.93 11.32
N TYR A 105 3.37 -2.01 12.23
CA TYR A 105 3.70 -0.59 12.09
C TYR A 105 5.18 -0.30 11.88
N PRO A 106 6.13 -0.87 12.64
CA PRO A 106 7.55 -0.63 12.41
C PRO A 106 7.99 -0.95 10.98
N LEU A 107 7.50 -2.07 10.42
CA LEU A 107 7.81 -2.46 9.04
C LEU A 107 7.20 -1.50 8.02
N ALA A 108 5.93 -1.12 8.20
CA ALA A 108 5.24 -0.20 7.32
C ALA A 108 5.86 1.21 7.34
N TYR A 109 6.25 1.70 8.50
CA TYR A 109 6.96 2.97 8.65
C TYR A 109 8.35 2.93 8.01
N GLN A 110 9.08 1.84 8.18
CA GLN A 110 10.39 1.71 7.56
C GLN A 110 10.28 1.65 6.04
N LEU A 111 9.32 0.90 5.50
CA LEU A 111 9.02 0.91 4.07
C LEU A 111 8.72 2.33 3.56
N LYS A 112 7.89 3.08 4.27
CA LYS A 112 7.59 4.48 3.95
C LYS A 112 8.83 5.37 3.96
N ASN A 113 9.69 5.25 4.97
CA ASN A 113 10.93 6.01 5.06
C ASN A 113 11.88 5.71 3.90
N LEU A 114 12.04 4.43 3.55
CA LEU A 114 12.84 4.01 2.41
C LEU A 114 12.29 4.54 1.08
N CYS A 115 10.97 4.57 0.90
CA CYS A 115 10.38 5.21 -0.28
C CYS A 115 10.79 6.68 -0.39
N ILE A 116 10.77 7.42 0.72
CA ILE A 116 11.17 8.83 0.75
C ILE A 116 12.68 8.97 0.46
N GLU A 117 13.52 8.17 1.07
CA GLU A 117 14.99 8.17 0.89
C GLU A 117 15.39 7.84 -0.55
N HIS A 118 14.71 6.90 -1.17
CA HIS A 118 14.96 6.47 -2.55
C HIS A 118 14.13 7.23 -3.61
N HIS A 119 13.49 8.33 -3.21
CA HIS A 119 12.69 9.18 -4.09
C HIS A 119 11.57 8.44 -4.86
N LEU A 120 11.02 7.36 -4.27
CA LEU A 120 9.80 6.76 -4.76
C LEU A 120 8.61 7.60 -4.27
N TYR A 121 7.89 8.24 -5.18
CA TYR A 121 6.73 9.06 -4.85
C TYR A 121 5.54 8.16 -4.52
N ILE A 122 5.07 8.28 -3.31
CA ILE A 122 3.94 7.53 -2.74
C ILE A 122 2.97 8.49 -2.05
N ASP A 123 1.72 8.08 -1.85
CA ASP A 123 0.85 8.78 -0.92
C ASP A 123 1.29 8.51 0.53
N THR A 124 2.04 9.46 1.09
CA THR A 124 2.60 9.35 2.44
C THR A 124 1.57 9.39 3.56
N LYS A 125 0.33 9.84 3.27
CA LYS A 125 -0.77 9.83 4.25
C LYS A 125 -1.42 8.45 4.33
N VAL A 126 -1.39 7.73 3.23
CA VAL A 126 -1.99 6.39 3.08
C VAL A 126 -1.04 5.30 3.52
N THR A 127 0.22 5.40 3.13
CA THR A 127 1.24 4.41 3.48
C THR A 127 1.45 4.35 4.99
N ALA A 128 1.47 3.16 5.55
CA ALA A 128 1.50 2.86 6.98
C ALA A 128 0.20 3.21 7.74
N ASP A 129 -0.94 3.23 7.07
CA ASP A 129 -2.26 3.31 7.67
C ASP A 129 -2.91 1.91 7.75
N CYS A 130 -2.98 1.32 8.94
CA CYS A 130 -3.56 -0.02 9.11
C CYS A 130 -5.09 -0.07 8.85
N ALA A 131 -5.80 1.05 8.94
CA ALA A 131 -7.23 1.13 8.65
C ALA A 131 -7.56 1.44 7.18
N ARG A 132 -6.55 1.43 6.32
CA ARG A 132 -6.73 1.74 4.90
C ARG A 132 -7.59 0.71 4.20
N ILE A 133 -8.44 1.22 3.30
CA ILE A 133 -9.16 0.42 2.33
C ILE A 133 -8.65 0.75 0.92
N LEU A 134 -8.56 -0.27 0.09
CA LEU A 134 -8.11 -0.16 -1.29
C LEU A 134 -9.12 -0.82 -2.23
N ARG A 135 -9.09 -0.45 -3.51
CA ARG A 135 -10.04 -0.94 -4.51
C ARG A 135 -9.91 -2.42 -4.78
N VAL A 136 -11.03 -3.09 -4.95
CA VAL A 136 -11.11 -4.52 -5.28
C VAL A 136 -10.79 -4.71 -6.77
N PRO A 137 -9.82 -5.57 -7.15
CA PRO A 137 -9.64 -5.96 -8.54
C PRO A 137 -10.89 -6.64 -9.12
N GLY A 138 -11.20 -6.36 -10.36
CA GLY A 138 -12.43 -6.83 -11.03
C GLY A 138 -13.57 -5.83 -10.98
N THR A 139 -13.44 -4.74 -10.22
CA THR A 139 -14.44 -3.67 -10.11
C THR A 139 -14.03 -2.44 -10.91
N TYR A 140 -14.74 -1.33 -10.74
CA TYR A 140 -14.48 -0.09 -11.46
C TYR A 140 -14.21 1.08 -10.52
N ASN A 141 -13.23 1.90 -10.88
CA ASN A 141 -13.01 3.21 -10.32
C ASN A 141 -13.93 4.21 -11.03
N GLN A 142 -14.84 4.82 -10.28
CA GLN A 142 -15.88 5.73 -10.79
C GLN A 142 -15.71 7.16 -10.27
N LYS A 143 -14.51 7.51 -9.77
CA LYS A 143 -14.22 8.87 -9.27
C LYS A 143 -14.30 9.95 -10.36
N THR A 144 -14.14 9.59 -11.61
CA THR A 144 -14.21 10.48 -12.76
C THR A 144 -15.38 10.09 -13.65
N ASP A 145 -15.74 10.93 -14.60
CA ASP A 145 -16.79 10.63 -15.59
C ASP A 145 -16.45 9.39 -16.43
N GLU A 146 -15.19 9.05 -16.55
CA GLU A 146 -14.74 7.82 -17.19
C GLU A 146 -14.65 6.67 -16.18
N LYS A 147 -15.41 5.63 -16.43
CA LYS A 147 -15.35 4.37 -15.70
C LYS A 147 -14.05 3.64 -16.01
N ARG A 148 -13.17 3.45 -15.03
CA ARG A 148 -11.87 2.81 -15.22
C ARG A 148 -11.82 1.47 -14.49
N GLU A 149 -11.43 0.43 -15.21
CA GLU A 149 -11.30 -0.91 -14.64
C GLU A 149 -10.19 -0.96 -13.58
N VAL A 150 -10.50 -1.56 -12.42
CA VAL A 150 -9.54 -1.93 -11.39
C VAL A 150 -9.12 -3.37 -11.63
N LYS A 151 -7.87 -3.61 -11.95
CA LYS A 151 -7.42 -4.94 -12.32
C LYS A 151 -6.07 -5.32 -11.75
N LEU A 152 -5.90 -6.61 -11.48
CA LEU A 152 -4.60 -7.18 -11.18
C LEU A 152 -3.73 -7.06 -12.43
N PHE A 153 -2.79 -6.12 -12.39
CA PHE A 153 -1.88 -5.86 -13.50
C PHE A 153 -0.70 -6.83 -13.47
N TYR A 154 -0.26 -7.20 -12.27
CA TYR A 154 0.86 -8.10 -12.09
C TYR A 154 0.73 -8.95 -10.84
N ALA A 155 0.90 -10.27 -11.01
CA ALA A 155 1.00 -11.18 -9.87
C ALA A 155 2.42 -11.14 -9.30
N GLY A 156 2.52 -10.90 -7.99
CA GLY A 156 3.77 -10.83 -7.26
C GLY A 156 4.34 -12.19 -6.90
N THR A 157 5.33 -12.17 -6.04
CA THR A 157 5.94 -13.38 -5.47
C THR A 157 5.10 -13.97 -4.35
N ALA A 158 5.41 -15.21 -3.95
CA ALA A 158 4.82 -15.83 -2.78
C ALA A 158 5.00 -14.97 -1.50
N PRO A 159 4.13 -15.15 -0.49
CA PRO A 159 4.24 -14.42 0.77
C PRO A 159 5.64 -14.56 1.40
N GLY A 160 6.19 -13.46 1.87
CA GLY A 160 7.50 -13.42 2.52
C GLY A 160 7.40 -13.52 4.04
N SER A 161 8.46 -14.03 4.68
CA SER A 161 8.52 -14.06 6.14
C SER A 161 8.72 -12.65 6.73
N VAL A 162 8.29 -12.46 7.95
CA VAL A 162 8.50 -11.22 8.70
C VAL A 162 10.00 -10.93 8.85
N GLU A 163 10.79 -11.96 9.11
CA GLU A 163 12.25 -11.87 9.26
C GLU A 163 12.91 -11.41 7.96
N PHE A 164 12.44 -11.91 6.81
CA PHE A 164 12.89 -11.45 5.51
C PHE A 164 12.65 -9.94 5.32
N PHE A 165 11.43 -9.47 5.62
CA PHE A 165 11.12 -8.05 5.49
C PHE A 165 11.90 -7.18 6.49
N LYS A 166 12.10 -7.64 7.73
CA LYS A 166 12.97 -6.97 8.71
C LYS A 166 14.40 -6.82 8.19
N GLU A 167 14.96 -7.89 7.61
CA GLU A 167 16.30 -7.86 7.00
C GLU A 167 16.39 -6.84 5.86
N LYS A 168 15.41 -6.83 4.93
CA LYS A 168 15.45 -5.97 3.75
C LYS A 168 15.12 -4.51 4.04
N LEU A 169 14.20 -4.27 4.93
CA LEU A 169 13.80 -2.91 5.30
C LEU A 169 14.75 -2.28 6.33
N GLY A 170 15.45 -3.09 7.12
CA GLY A 170 16.29 -2.62 8.22
C GLY A 170 15.48 -2.19 9.46
N GLU A 171 16.20 -1.84 10.51
CA GLU A 171 15.58 -1.34 11.74
C GLU A 171 15.05 0.09 11.53
N PRO A 172 13.88 0.43 12.09
CA PRO A 172 13.35 1.78 12.07
C PRO A 172 14.33 2.77 12.71
N ILE A 173 14.66 3.83 12.02
CA ILE A 173 15.50 4.89 12.58
C ILE A 173 14.73 5.57 13.71
N ASP A 174 15.17 5.39 14.95
CA ASP A 174 14.60 6.08 16.10
C ASP A 174 14.94 7.58 16.00
N ARG A 175 13.99 8.39 15.55
CA ARG A 175 14.13 9.85 15.42
C ARG A 175 14.38 10.58 16.76
N LYS A 176 14.26 9.88 17.89
CA LYS A 176 14.59 10.48 19.21
C LYS A 176 16.10 10.61 19.42
N SER A 177 16.93 9.75 18.84
CA SER A 177 18.39 9.80 19.00
C SER A 177 19.07 10.90 18.19
N THR A 178 18.46 11.36 17.10
CA THR A 178 19.08 12.38 16.20
C THR A 178 18.91 13.81 16.70
N ARG A 179 18.00 14.08 17.66
CA ARG A 179 17.82 15.43 18.25
C ARG A 179 18.79 15.77 19.38
N LEU A 180 19.56 14.81 19.88
CA LEU A 180 20.49 15.00 20.99
C LEU A 180 21.91 15.41 20.55
N ASN A 181 22.27 15.31 19.27
CA ASN A 181 23.61 15.62 18.78
C ASN A 181 23.75 16.97 18.05
N SER A 182 22.71 17.82 18.03
CA SER A 182 22.79 19.15 17.38
C SER A 182 22.88 20.35 18.35
N SER A 183 23.17 20.11 19.63
CA SER A 183 23.31 21.18 20.64
C SER A 183 24.66 21.19 21.34
N HIS A 184 25.76 20.96 20.60
CA HIS A 184 27.10 21.26 21.08
C HIS A 184 28.01 21.66 19.91
N THR A 185 27.94 22.92 19.55
CA THR A 185 29.06 23.74 19.07
C THR A 185 28.68 25.20 19.21
#